data_eb719908ac1a947994e54ce35deb1871
#
_entry.id   eb719908ac1a947994e54ce35deb1871
#
_cell.length_a   1.000
_cell.length_b   1.000
_cell.length_c   1.000
_cell.angle_alpha   90.00
_cell.angle_beta   90.00
_cell.angle_gamma   90.00
#
_symmetry.space_group_name_H-M   'P 1'
#
loop_
_entity.id
_entity.type
_entity.pdbx_description
1 polymer ?
#
loop_
_entity_poly.entity_id
_entity_poly.type
_entity_poly.pdbx_seq_one_letter_code
_entity_poly.pdbx_strand_id
1 'polypeptide(L)'
;MNFEQETGWTLHPLNGETGQAYMGIKNEQKLFLKRNTSPFLAALSLEGISPKLVWTKRTSNGDILTAQKWCNGRTLYKTEMNMVRVAQKLKGIHASETLKKMLKRVGGQTYQAEDCLTNYFTGLPADLRYHPTLSQATKLLKKQLDTLPVPSEYCVCHGDASHKNWLLSDEHELYLVDWDSVVLADPAYDMGQYLARYCKQIDAEQWLNAYDAQLTEAFRRRLDWYRLMMSLLDIKAAYMSSRFHKMNAMIIQLNEWIEETV
;
A
#
# COMPACT_ATOMS: atom_id res chain seq x y z
N MET A 1 19.79 -26.66 -8.19
CA MET A 1 20.85 -25.82 -8.82
C MET A 1 20.86 -24.47 -8.15
N ASN A 2 22.05 -23.96 -7.90
CA ASN A 2 22.18 -22.70 -7.18
C ASN A 2 21.87 -21.55 -8.16
N PHE A 3 20.94 -20.68 -7.81
CA PHE A 3 20.44 -19.57 -8.59
C PHE A 3 21.57 -18.63 -9.10
N GLU A 4 22.63 -18.50 -8.32
CA GLU A 4 23.82 -17.75 -8.67
C GLU A 4 24.53 -18.33 -9.90
N GLN A 5 24.54 -19.67 -10.03
CA GLN A 5 25.14 -20.36 -11.18
C GLN A 5 24.34 -20.13 -12.48
N GLU A 6 23.01 -20.00 -12.38
CA GLU A 6 22.17 -19.75 -13.58
C GLU A 6 22.24 -18.32 -14.07
N THR A 7 22.43 -17.35 -13.18
CA THR A 7 22.38 -15.92 -13.52
C THR A 7 23.75 -15.28 -13.63
N GLY A 8 24.76 -15.86 -12.97
CA GLY A 8 26.10 -15.30 -12.82
C GLY A 8 26.12 -14.03 -11.95
N TRP A 9 25.09 -13.84 -11.10
CA TRP A 9 24.98 -12.77 -10.11
C TRP A 9 25.22 -13.33 -8.71
N THR A 10 26.07 -12.70 -7.92
CA THR A 10 26.17 -12.99 -6.48
C THR A 10 25.00 -12.36 -5.77
N LEU A 11 24.25 -13.17 -4.97
CA LEU A 11 23.00 -12.75 -4.34
C LEU A 11 23.20 -12.50 -2.85
N HIS A 12 22.85 -11.33 -2.40
CA HIS A 12 22.78 -10.95 -1.00
C HIS A 12 21.31 -10.80 -0.60
N PRO A 13 20.77 -11.66 0.28
CA PRO A 13 19.39 -11.53 0.75
C PRO A 13 19.14 -10.16 1.35
N LEU A 14 18.01 -9.55 1.00
CA LEU A 14 17.53 -8.34 1.64
C LEU A 14 16.49 -8.71 2.70
N ASN A 15 16.52 -7.99 3.82
CA ASN A 15 15.53 -8.16 4.87
C ASN A 15 14.17 -7.68 4.34
N GLY A 16 13.23 -8.62 4.20
CA GLY A 16 11.86 -8.38 3.78
C GLY A 16 10.94 -9.48 4.31
N GLU A 17 9.65 -9.20 4.41
CA GLU A 17 8.67 -10.14 4.98
C GLU A 17 8.59 -11.48 4.22
N THR A 18 8.86 -11.49 2.92
CA THR A 18 8.74 -12.68 2.07
C THR A 18 10.05 -13.43 1.85
N GLY A 19 11.21 -12.86 2.20
CA GLY A 19 12.51 -13.47 1.95
C GLY A 19 12.84 -13.70 0.46
N GLN A 20 12.12 -13.06 -0.47
CA GLN A 20 12.24 -13.28 -1.91
C GLN A 20 12.98 -12.15 -2.64
N ALA A 21 13.53 -11.19 -1.89
CA ALA A 21 14.25 -10.03 -2.42
C ALA A 21 15.74 -10.14 -2.17
N TYR A 22 16.54 -9.78 -3.18
CA TYR A 22 18.00 -9.88 -3.15
C TYR A 22 18.64 -8.65 -3.76
N MET A 23 19.82 -8.26 -3.26
CA MET A 23 20.75 -7.43 -3.98
C MET A 23 21.66 -8.35 -4.82
N GLY A 24 21.58 -8.23 -6.14
CA GLY A 24 22.48 -8.93 -7.05
C GLY A 24 23.69 -8.05 -7.38
N ILE A 25 24.91 -8.61 -7.34
CA ILE A 25 26.15 -7.95 -7.71
C ILE A 25 26.84 -8.75 -8.83
N LYS A 26 27.21 -8.06 -9.91
CA LYS A 26 28.02 -8.63 -11.00
C LYS A 26 28.84 -7.52 -11.64
N ASN A 27 30.17 -7.69 -11.73
CA ASN A 27 31.10 -6.71 -12.34
C ASN A 27 30.82 -5.27 -11.86
N GLU A 28 30.75 -5.08 -10.53
CA GLU A 28 30.44 -3.80 -9.87
C GLU A 28 29.01 -3.25 -10.09
N GLN A 29 28.24 -3.85 -10.98
CA GLN A 29 26.84 -3.50 -11.16
C GLN A 29 26.00 -4.07 -10.04
N LYS A 30 25.03 -3.28 -9.54
CA LYS A 30 24.06 -3.69 -8.54
C LYS A 30 22.66 -3.68 -9.15
N LEU A 31 21.89 -4.72 -8.87
CA LEU A 31 20.47 -4.82 -9.22
C LEU A 31 19.65 -5.24 -8.00
N PHE A 32 18.43 -4.76 -7.94
CA PHE A 32 17.42 -5.31 -7.06
C PHE A 32 16.74 -6.48 -7.78
N LEU A 33 16.73 -7.65 -7.13
CA LEU A 33 16.18 -8.88 -7.68
C LEU A 33 15.05 -9.35 -6.80
N LYS A 34 13.90 -9.69 -7.39
CA LYS A 34 12.73 -10.24 -6.67
C LYS A 34 12.18 -11.44 -7.45
N ARG A 35 11.82 -12.51 -6.71
CA ARG A 35 11.18 -13.70 -7.29
C ARG A 35 9.67 -13.51 -7.41
N ASN A 36 9.11 -14.13 -8.45
CA ASN A 36 7.67 -14.28 -8.68
C ASN A 36 6.88 -12.96 -8.62
N THR A 37 7.52 -11.87 -9.04
CA THR A 37 6.89 -10.55 -9.15
C THR A 37 5.84 -10.57 -10.28
N SER A 38 4.72 -9.91 -10.05
CA SER A 38 3.68 -9.72 -11.07
C SER A 38 4.24 -9.07 -12.34
N PRO A 39 3.80 -9.48 -13.55
CA PRO A 39 4.10 -8.79 -14.81
C PRO A 39 3.69 -7.31 -14.82
N PHE A 40 2.82 -6.90 -13.92
CA PHE A 40 2.42 -5.50 -13.70
C PHE A 40 3.61 -4.57 -13.41
N LEU A 41 4.70 -5.11 -12.83
CA LEU A 41 5.92 -4.35 -12.57
C LEU A 41 6.48 -3.67 -13.83
N ALA A 42 6.32 -4.26 -15.01
CA ALA A 42 6.77 -3.66 -16.27
C ALA A 42 6.04 -2.34 -16.57
N ALA A 43 4.73 -2.27 -16.33
CA ALA A 43 3.94 -1.06 -16.51
C ALA A 43 4.34 0.03 -15.49
N LEU A 44 4.53 -0.35 -14.22
CA LEU A 44 4.99 0.56 -13.17
C LEU A 44 6.37 1.16 -13.49
N SER A 45 7.26 0.35 -14.03
CA SER A 45 8.58 0.78 -14.46
C SER A 45 8.53 1.74 -15.65
N LEU A 46 7.67 1.49 -16.63
CA LEU A 46 7.48 2.35 -17.81
C LEU A 46 6.93 3.73 -17.44
N GLU A 47 6.03 3.79 -16.46
CA GLU A 47 5.49 5.05 -15.96
C GLU A 47 6.38 5.73 -14.88
N GLY A 48 7.56 5.21 -14.60
CA GLY A 48 8.50 5.79 -13.63
C GLY A 48 7.98 5.77 -12.18
N ILE A 49 7.08 4.86 -11.88
CA ILE A 49 6.50 4.69 -10.54
C ILE A 49 7.42 3.83 -9.67
N SER A 50 7.99 2.79 -10.25
CA SER A 50 9.01 1.94 -9.62
C SER A 50 10.37 2.10 -10.31
N PRO A 51 11.49 1.71 -9.68
CA PRO A 51 12.79 1.68 -10.33
C PRO A 51 12.77 0.90 -11.64
N LYS A 52 13.59 1.31 -12.61
CA LYS A 52 13.60 0.76 -13.98
C LYS A 52 13.78 -0.76 -13.98
N LEU A 53 12.84 -1.47 -14.59
CA LEU A 53 12.98 -2.90 -14.91
C LEU A 53 14.09 -3.08 -15.95
N VAL A 54 15.09 -3.91 -15.64
CA VAL A 54 16.24 -4.17 -16.51
C VAL A 54 16.01 -5.42 -17.33
N TRP A 55 15.59 -6.52 -16.66
CA TRP A 55 15.24 -7.78 -17.31
C TRP A 55 14.30 -8.62 -16.45
N THR A 56 13.67 -9.59 -17.10
CA THR A 56 12.91 -10.68 -16.46
C THR A 56 13.40 -11.99 -17.03
N LYS A 57 13.63 -13.00 -16.17
CA LYS A 57 14.13 -14.32 -16.56
C LYS A 57 13.34 -15.41 -15.85
N ARG A 58 13.00 -16.48 -16.57
CA ARG A 58 12.48 -17.70 -15.98
C ARG A 58 13.66 -18.60 -15.58
N THR A 59 13.63 -19.10 -14.36
CA THR A 59 14.64 -20.01 -13.81
C THR A 59 14.31 -21.47 -14.15
N SER A 60 15.25 -22.38 -14.01
CA SER A 60 15.10 -23.82 -14.30
C SER A 60 14.02 -24.50 -13.44
N ASN A 61 13.75 -23.99 -12.23
CA ASN A 61 12.69 -24.47 -11.35
C ASN A 61 11.28 -23.86 -11.66
N GLY A 62 11.21 -23.02 -12.70
CA GLY A 62 9.95 -22.40 -13.14
C GLY A 62 9.64 -21.04 -12.53
N ASP A 63 10.39 -20.57 -11.53
CA ASP A 63 10.23 -19.24 -10.94
C ASP A 63 10.52 -18.13 -11.96
N ILE A 64 9.87 -16.99 -11.79
CA ILE A 64 10.17 -15.78 -12.54
C ILE A 64 11.03 -14.87 -11.65
N LEU A 65 12.19 -14.49 -12.17
CA LEU A 65 13.05 -13.50 -11.54
C LEU A 65 12.98 -12.19 -12.30
N THR A 66 12.73 -11.13 -11.58
CA THR A 66 12.80 -9.76 -12.12
C THR A 66 14.01 -9.04 -11.55
N ALA A 67 14.63 -8.22 -12.40
CA ALA A 67 15.75 -7.36 -12.03
C ALA A 67 15.42 -5.90 -12.31
N GLN A 68 15.50 -5.06 -11.30
CA GLN A 68 15.34 -3.62 -11.40
C GLN A 68 16.68 -2.92 -11.14
N LYS A 69 16.84 -1.71 -11.71
CA LYS A 69 18.00 -0.85 -11.40
C LYS A 69 18.09 -0.68 -9.88
N TRP A 70 19.27 -0.92 -9.33
CA TRP A 70 19.52 -0.62 -7.92
C TRP A 70 19.35 0.88 -7.69
N CYS A 71 18.61 1.24 -6.67
CA CYS A 71 18.41 2.62 -6.26
C CYS A 71 19.12 2.85 -4.92
N ASN A 72 20.19 3.65 -4.94
CA ASN A 72 20.76 4.18 -3.72
C ASN A 72 19.79 5.21 -3.15
N GLY A 73 19.56 5.15 -1.84
CA GLY A 73 18.59 6.02 -1.20
C GLY A 73 18.03 5.39 0.07
N ARG A 74 16.92 5.92 0.51
CA ARG A 74 16.24 5.48 1.74
C ARG A 74 14.73 5.49 1.59
N THR A 75 14.04 4.82 2.48
CA THR A 75 12.59 4.98 2.63
C THR A 75 12.25 6.32 3.28
N LEU A 76 11.04 6.81 3.06
CA LEU A 76 10.59 8.05 3.68
C LEU A 76 10.43 7.89 5.19
N TYR A 77 10.62 8.99 5.92
CA TYR A 77 10.15 9.10 7.30
C TYR A 77 8.64 9.40 7.33
N LYS A 78 7.99 9.12 8.46
CA LYS A 78 6.56 9.40 8.62
C LYS A 78 6.20 10.87 8.40
N THR A 79 7.07 11.79 8.83
CA THR A 79 6.90 13.23 8.65
C THR A 79 7.02 13.69 7.19
N GLU A 80 7.74 12.93 6.37
CA GLU A 80 7.91 13.22 4.94
C GLU A 80 6.70 12.78 4.11
N MET A 81 5.79 12.02 4.68
CA MET A 81 4.53 11.70 4.01
C MET A 81 3.68 12.95 3.73
N ASN A 82 3.94 14.08 4.40
CA ASN A 82 3.32 15.38 4.08
C ASN A 82 3.83 16.03 2.77
N MET A 83 4.81 15.44 2.11
CA MET A 83 5.35 16.01 0.86
C MET A 83 4.30 16.04 -0.24
N VAL A 84 4.13 17.19 -0.89
CA VAL A 84 3.25 17.37 -2.06
C VAL A 84 3.52 16.32 -3.14
N ARG A 85 4.77 15.94 -3.35
CA ARG A 85 5.18 14.90 -4.31
C ARG A 85 4.55 13.53 -4.04
N VAL A 86 4.31 13.17 -2.77
CA VAL A 86 3.66 11.90 -2.40
C VAL A 86 2.20 11.92 -2.87
N ALA A 87 1.48 12.99 -2.56
CA ALA A 87 0.09 13.16 -2.98
C ALA A 87 -0.06 13.19 -4.50
N GLN A 88 0.78 13.96 -5.19
CA GLN A 88 0.76 14.08 -6.65
C GLN A 88 1.11 12.75 -7.34
N LYS A 89 2.09 12.00 -6.84
CA LYS A 89 2.44 10.69 -7.40
C LYS A 89 1.32 9.68 -7.20
N LEU A 90 0.69 9.66 -6.03
CA LEU A 90 -0.46 8.81 -5.77
C LEU A 90 -1.65 9.17 -6.69
N LYS A 91 -1.92 10.47 -6.89
CA LYS A 91 -2.91 10.95 -7.86
C LYS A 91 -2.62 10.44 -9.27
N GLY A 92 -1.36 10.54 -9.72
CA GLY A 92 -0.94 10.06 -11.05
C GLY A 92 -1.18 8.57 -11.21
N ILE A 93 -0.89 7.77 -10.18
CA ILE A 93 -1.17 6.32 -10.18
C ILE A 93 -2.67 6.04 -10.30
N HIS A 94 -3.49 6.68 -9.48
CA HIS A 94 -4.94 6.50 -9.48
C HIS A 94 -5.59 6.98 -10.80
N ALA A 95 -5.03 7.99 -11.45
CA ALA A 95 -5.53 8.52 -12.72
C ALA A 95 -5.01 7.75 -13.97
N SER A 96 -4.06 6.81 -13.82
CA SER A 96 -3.46 6.13 -14.96
C SER A 96 -4.38 5.06 -15.56
N GLU A 97 -4.98 5.35 -16.70
CA GLU A 97 -5.74 4.37 -17.48
C GLU A 97 -4.85 3.25 -18.05
N THR A 98 -3.58 3.54 -18.31
CA THR A 98 -2.60 2.53 -18.75
C THR A 98 -2.39 1.49 -17.68
N LEU A 99 -2.10 1.92 -16.44
CA LEU A 99 -1.94 1.00 -15.31
C LEU A 99 -3.21 0.20 -15.05
N LYS A 100 -4.38 0.85 -15.08
CA LYS A 100 -5.68 0.19 -14.90
C LYS A 100 -5.91 -0.93 -15.92
N LYS A 101 -5.64 -0.66 -17.21
CA LYS A 101 -5.72 -1.66 -18.29
C LYS A 101 -4.72 -2.79 -18.09
N MET A 102 -3.48 -2.47 -17.72
CA MET A 102 -2.44 -3.48 -17.52
C MET A 102 -2.72 -4.36 -16.30
N LEU A 103 -3.18 -3.77 -15.18
CA LEU A 103 -3.55 -4.55 -14.00
C LEU A 103 -4.69 -5.53 -14.30
N LYS A 104 -5.73 -5.09 -15.03
CA LYS A 104 -6.81 -5.98 -15.51
C LYS A 104 -6.29 -7.13 -16.36
N ARG A 105 -5.36 -6.87 -17.28
CA ARG A 105 -4.77 -7.90 -18.17
C ARG A 105 -4.00 -8.98 -17.41
N VAL A 106 -3.36 -8.64 -16.31
CA VAL A 106 -2.61 -9.61 -15.49
C VAL A 106 -3.45 -10.26 -14.39
N GLY A 107 -4.77 -10.08 -14.43
CA GLY A 107 -5.71 -10.72 -13.50
C GLY A 107 -5.86 -9.98 -12.17
N GLY A 108 -5.56 -8.67 -12.15
CA GLY A 108 -5.75 -7.84 -10.94
C GLY A 108 -7.20 -7.89 -10.45
N GLN A 109 -7.35 -8.10 -9.17
CA GLN A 109 -8.65 -8.25 -8.51
C GLN A 109 -9.27 -6.91 -8.19
N THR A 110 -10.60 -6.84 -8.25
CA THR A 110 -11.35 -5.71 -7.69
C THR A 110 -11.53 -5.95 -6.19
N TYR A 111 -11.34 -4.91 -5.39
CA TYR A 111 -11.44 -4.95 -3.94
C TYR A 111 -12.42 -3.87 -3.49
N GLN A 112 -13.50 -4.31 -2.84
CA GLN A 112 -14.64 -3.47 -2.47
C GLN A 112 -14.67 -3.24 -0.94
N ALA A 113 -15.56 -2.38 -0.51
CA ALA A 113 -15.75 -2.09 0.92
C ALA A 113 -16.14 -3.36 1.72
N GLU A 114 -16.97 -4.22 1.14
CA GLU A 114 -17.38 -5.51 1.71
C GLU A 114 -16.19 -6.46 1.91
N ASP A 115 -15.25 -6.46 0.98
CA ASP A 115 -14.03 -7.27 1.06
C ASP A 115 -13.16 -6.83 2.23
N CYS A 116 -13.10 -5.50 2.50
CA CYS A 116 -12.38 -4.96 3.65
C CYS A 116 -12.95 -5.48 4.97
N LEU A 117 -14.29 -5.46 5.12
CA LEU A 117 -14.96 -6.00 6.30
C LEU A 117 -14.75 -7.50 6.44
N THR A 118 -14.87 -8.25 5.34
CA THR A 118 -14.63 -9.69 5.33
C THR A 118 -13.20 -10.00 5.78
N ASN A 119 -12.21 -9.27 5.26
CA ASN A 119 -10.81 -9.40 5.66
C ASN A 119 -10.60 -9.08 7.14
N TYR A 120 -11.25 -8.04 7.66
CA TYR A 120 -11.15 -7.72 9.08
C TYR A 120 -11.67 -8.86 9.97
N PHE A 121 -12.86 -9.41 9.66
CA PHE A 121 -13.45 -10.47 10.46
C PHE A 121 -12.80 -11.85 10.29
N THR A 122 -12.11 -12.09 9.18
CA THR A 122 -11.40 -13.35 8.92
C THR A 122 -10.26 -13.53 9.94
N GLY A 123 -10.35 -14.57 10.76
CA GLY A 123 -9.36 -14.86 11.81
C GLY A 123 -9.25 -13.76 12.88
N LEU A 124 -10.29 -12.97 13.12
CA LEU A 124 -10.28 -11.89 14.12
C LEU A 124 -10.21 -12.49 15.54
N PRO A 125 -9.16 -12.16 16.33
CA PRO A 125 -9.02 -12.60 17.70
C PRO A 125 -10.18 -12.13 18.60
N ALA A 126 -10.52 -12.94 19.62
CA ALA A 126 -11.61 -12.64 20.55
C ALA A 126 -11.41 -11.30 21.29
N ASP A 127 -10.17 -11.02 21.72
CA ASP A 127 -9.82 -9.78 22.42
C ASP A 127 -10.16 -8.52 21.59
N LEU A 128 -9.89 -8.57 20.27
CA LEU A 128 -10.24 -7.47 19.38
C LEU A 128 -11.74 -7.46 19.07
N ARG A 129 -12.36 -8.63 18.91
CA ARG A 129 -13.79 -8.77 18.58
C ARG A 129 -14.69 -8.15 19.63
N TYR A 130 -14.35 -8.32 20.90
CA TYR A 130 -15.16 -7.86 22.04
C TYR A 130 -14.65 -6.55 22.65
N HIS A 131 -13.60 -5.94 22.10
CA HIS A 131 -13.13 -4.65 22.58
C HIS A 131 -14.18 -3.57 22.32
N PRO A 132 -14.61 -2.77 23.32
CA PRO A 132 -15.71 -1.82 23.20
C PRO A 132 -15.59 -0.86 22.03
N THR A 133 -14.47 -0.14 21.91
CA THR A 133 -14.20 0.82 20.83
C THR A 133 -14.22 0.15 19.46
N LEU A 134 -13.60 -1.05 19.30
CA LEU A 134 -13.56 -1.75 18.02
C LEU A 134 -14.96 -2.29 17.65
N SER A 135 -15.72 -2.74 18.62
CA SER A 135 -17.12 -3.16 18.41
C SER A 135 -18.00 -1.99 17.98
N GLN A 136 -17.82 -0.81 18.57
CA GLN A 136 -18.51 0.41 18.15
C GLN A 136 -18.13 0.80 16.71
N ALA A 137 -16.84 0.84 16.38
CA ALA A 137 -16.35 1.14 15.05
C ALA A 137 -16.91 0.18 13.99
N THR A 138 -16.94 -1.13 14.28
CA THR A 138 -17.49 -2.13 13.35
C THR A 138 -19.00 -2.00 13.16
N LYS A 139 -19.74 -1.61 14.19
CA LYS A 139 -21.19 -1.32 14.07
C LYS A 139 -21.44 -0.10 13.17
N LEU A 140 -20.63 0.97 13.32
CA LEU A 140 -20.71 2.16 12.48
C LEU A 140 -20.43 1.82 11.01
N LEU A 141 -19.33 1.09 10.73
CA LEU A 141 -18.97 0.67 9.38
C LEU A 141 -20.09 -0.17 8.72
N LYS A 142 -20.63 -1.15 9.42
CA LYS A 142 -21.73 -1.98 8.91
C LYS A 142 -22.98 -1.16 8.62
N LYS A 143 -23.37 -0.26 9.53
CA LYS A 143 -24.53 0.62 9.33
C LYS A 143 -24.38 1.54 8.12
N GLN A 144 -23.15 2.03 7.88
CA GLN A 144 -22.85 2.94 6.76
C GLN A 144 -22.73 2.21 5.42
N LEU A 145 -22.36 0.92 5.44
CA LEU A 145 -22.05 0.17 4.20
C LEU A 145 -23.23 0.14 3.23
N ASP A 146 -24.45 -0.14 3.72
CA ASP A 146 -25.66 -0.22 2.89
C ASP A 146 -26.02 1.10 2.18
N THR A 147 -25.52 2.23 2.71
CA THR A 147 -25.74 3.58 2.18
C THR A 147 -24.45 4.24 1.67
N LEU A 148 -23.36 3.48 1.63
CA LEU A 148 -22.08 4.02 1.15
C LEU A 148 -22.19 4.31 -0.34
N PRO A 149 -21.88 5.57 -0.79
CA PRO A 149 -21.94 5.88 -2.21
C PRO A 149 -20.97 5.01 -3.00
N VAL A 150 -21.44 4.44 -4.11
CA VAL A 150 -20.59 3.67 -5.02
C VAL A 150 -19.65 4.65 -5.73
N PRO A 151 -18.34 4.34 -5.84
CA PRO A 151 -17.42 5.19 -6.61
C PRO A 151 -17.80 5.16 -8.09
N SER A 152 -17.62 6.29 -8.78
CA SER A 152 -17.85 6.36 -10.23
C SER A 152 -16.93 5.42 -11.00
N GLU A 153 -15.70 5.24 -10.50
CA GLU A 153 -14.70 4.38 -11.10
C GLU A 153 -13.78 3.78 -10.04
N TYR A 154 -13.31 2.55 -10.30
CA TYR A 154 -12.18 1.95 -9.60
C TYR A 154 -10.88 2.30 -10.30
N CYS A 155 -9.84 2.55 -9.52
CA CYS A 155 -8.49 2.84 -9.99
C CYS A 155 -7.48 1.79 -9.48
N VAL A 156 -6.23 1.91 -9.90
CA VAL A 156 -5.14 1.11 -9.36
C VAL A 156 -4.78 1.67 -7.98
N CYS A 157 -5.05 0.91 -6.94
CA CYS A 157 -4.64 1.19 -5.57
C CYS A 157 -3.48 0.30 -5.17
N HIS A 158 -2.52 0.88 -4.44
CA HIS A 158 -1.34 0.15 -3.96
C HIS A 158 -1.70 -0.88 -2.87
N GLY A 159 -2.66 -0.55 -1.99
CA GLY A 159 -3.08 -1.38 -0.88
C GLY A 159 -2.20 -1.30 0.36
N ASP A 160 -0.95 -0.85 0.24
CA ASP A 160 -0.05 -0.51 1.36
C ASP A 160 0.92 0.62 0.99
N ALA A 161 0.40 1.81 0.67
CA ALA A 161 1.23 2.98 0.36
C ALA A 161 1.86 3.62 1.62
N SER A 162 2.40 2.80 2.52
CA SER A 162 3.06 3.24 3.75
C SER A 162 4.42 3.89 3.48
N HIS A 163 4.91 4.75 4.39
CA HIS A 163 6.21 5.43 4.28
C HIS A 163 7.39 4.48 3.99
N LYS A 164 7.27 3.22 4.38
CA LYS A 164 8.30 2.18 4.13
C LYS A 164 8.38 1.74 2.68
N ASN A 165 7.30 1.91 1.92
CA ASN A 165 7.21 1.56 0.51
C ASN A 165 7.48 2.74 -0.43
N TRP A 166 7.74 3.93 0.12
CA TRP A 166 8.23 5.08 -0.62
C TRP A 166 9.76 5.15 -0.54
N LEU A 167 10.42 5.01 -1.67
CA LEU A 167 11.87 5.03 -1.79
C LEU A 167 12.31 6.37 -2.42
N LEU A 168 13.03 7.17 -1.66
CA LEU A 168 13.66 8.41 -2.12
C LEU A 168 15.11 8.12 -2.47
N SER A 169 15.46 8.28 -3.76
CA SER A 169 16.83 8.09 -4.22
C SER A 169 17.75 9.24 -3.84
N ASP A 170 19.05 8.99 -3.85
CA ASP A 170 20.08 10.03 -3.69
C ASP A 170 20.02 11.06 -4.84
N GLU A 171 19.44 10.69 -5.98
CA GLU A 171 19.16 11.55 -7.13
C GLU A 171 17.83 12.32 -6.99
N HIS A 172 17.21 12.29 -5.81
CA HIS A 172 15.92 12.91 -5.48
C HIS A 172 14.69 12.36 -6.26
N GLU A 173 14.81 11.19 -6.88
CA GLU A 173 13.67 10.50 -7.47
C GLU A 173 12.86 9.80 -6.38
N LEU A 174 11.53 9.88 -6.49
CA LEU A 174 10.60 9.25 -5.55
C LEU A 174 9.92 8.06 -6.24
N TYR A 175 10.10 6.86 -5.69
CA TYR A 175 9.48 5.64 -6.18
C TYR A 175 8.50 5.07 -5.15
N LEU A 176 7.45 4.41 -5.63
CA LEU A 176 6.58 3.56 -4.81
C LEU A 176 6.88 2.10 -5.18
N VAL A 177 7.23 1.30 -4.17
CA VAL A 177 7.70 -0.08 -4.33
C VAL A 177 6.83 -1.03 -3.52
N ASP A 178 7.04 -2.34 -3.72
CA ASP A 178 6.31 -3.42 -3.03
C ASP A 178 4.81 -3.47 -3.35
N TRP A 179 4.53 -3.78 -4.62
CA TRP A 179 3.20 -3.82 -5.22
C TRP A 179 2.48 -5.18 -5.06
N ASP A 180 2.81 -5.94 -4.02
CA ASP A 180 2.23 -7.27 -3.81
C ASP A 180 0.75 -7.20 -3.39
N SER A 181 0.31 -6.07 -2.84
CA SER A 181 -1.08 -5.81 -2.40
C SER A 181 -1.91 -5.01 -3.41
N VAL A 182 -1.43 -4.85 -4.66
CA VAL A 182 -2.11 -4.04 -5.67
C VAL A 182 -3.49 -4.58 -6.03
N VAL A 183 -4.47 -3.68 -6.07
CA VAL A 183 -5.87 -4.00 -6.40
C VAL A 183 -6.51 -2.92 -7.27
N LEU A 184 -7.66 -3.24 -7.86
CA LEU A 184 -8.56 -2.24 -8.42
C LEU A 184 -9.58 -1.87 -7.34
N ALA A 185 -9.49 -0.66 -6.81
CA ALA A 185 -10.35 -0.21 -5.71
C ALA A 185 -10.77 1.25 -5.87
N ASP A 186 -11.63 1.71 -4.96
CA ASP A 186 -11.93 3.13 -4.77
C ASP A 186 -10.65 3.89 -4.40
N PRO A 187 -10.32 5.03 -5.01
CA PRO A 187 -9.17 5.84 -4.57
C PRO A 187 -9.22 6.20 -3.08
N ALA A 188 -10.40 6.25 -2.47
CA ALA A 188 -10.55 6.45 -1.04
C ALA A 188 -9.94 5.31 -0.19
N TYR A 189 -9.68 4.14 -0.77
CA TYR A 189 -9.02 3.02 -0.10
C TYR A 189 -7.57 3.36 0.31
N ASP A 190 -6.72 3.77 -0.63
CA ASP A 190 -5.34 4.20 -0.33
C ASP A 190 -5.32 5.50 0.48
N MET A 191 -6.21 6.46 0.15
CA MET A 191 -6.28 7.75 0.82
C MET A 191 -6.76 7.61 2.27
N GLY A 192 -7.75 6.75 2.53
CA GLY A 192 -8.22 6.44 3.88
C GLY A 192 -7.12 5.80 4.73
N GLN A 193 -6.36 4.87 4.15
CA GLN A 193 -5.20 4.27 4.81
C GLN A 193 -4.14 5.33 5.15
N TYR A 194 -3.88 6.25 4.22
CA TYR A 194 -2.95 7.35 4.42
C TYR A 194 -3.38 8.25 5.58
N LEU A 195 -4.62 8.69 5.59
CA LEU A 195 -5.16 9.54 6.67
C LEU A 195 -5.20 8.81 8.01
N ALA A 196 -5.56 7.52 8.05
CA ALA A 196 -5.54 6.73 9.27
C ALA A 196 -4.14 6.66 9.90
N ARG A 197 -3.09 6.53 9.07
CA ARG A 197 -1.71 6.34 9.55
C ARG A 197 -0.97 7.63 9.88
N TYR A 198 -1.31 8.75 9.23
CA TYR A 198 -0.48 9.96 9.25
C TYR A 198 -1.21 11.23 9.69
N CYS A 199 -2.49 11.19 10.07
CA CYS A 199 -3.28 12.38 10.42
C CYS A 199 -2.64 13.28 11.50
N LYS A 200 -1.78 12.73 12.38
CA LYS A 200 -1.05 13.50 13.40
C LYS A 200 0.27 14.11 12.88
N GLN A 201 0.77 13.68 11.71
CA GLN A 201 2.05 14.09 11.13
C GLN A 201 1.90 14.95 9.88
N ILE A 202 0.69 15.07 9.36
CA ILE A 202 0.40 15.78 8.11
C ILE A 202 -0.71 16.82 8.33
N ASP A 203 -0.69 17.83 7.50
CA ASP A 203 -1.85 18.67 7.24
C ASP A 203 -2.73 17.95 6.20
N ALA A 204 -3.84 17.36 6.68
CA ALA A 204 -4.73 16.56 5.84
C ALA A 204 -5.38 17.39 4.71
N GLU A 205 -5.73 18.66 5.00
CA GLU A 205 -6.33 19.55 3.99
C GLU A 205 -5.31 19.90 2.91
N GLN A 206 -4.11 20.30 3.30
CA GLN A 206 -3.03 20.58 2.35
C GLN A 206 -2.71 19.36 1.49
N TRP A 207 -2.68 18.17 2.08
CA TRP A 207 -2.39 16.94 1.36
C TRP A 207 -3.51 16.59 0.37
N LEU A 208 -4.78 16.70 0.77
CA LEU A 208 -5.93 16.47 -0.11
C LEU A 208 -5.99 17.47 -1.26
N ASN A 209 -5.63 18.72 -1.01
CA ASN A 209 -5.50 19.74 -2.06
C ASN A 209 -4.35 19.40 -3.02
N ALA A 210 -3.20 18.94 -2.52
CA ALA A 210 -2.06 18.51 -3.36
C ALA A 210 -2.38 17.26 -4.20
N TYR A 211 -3.24 16.37 -3.68
CA TYR A 211 -3.79 15.25 -4.43
C TYR A 211 -4.84 15.69 -5.47
N ASP A 212 -5.35 16.90 -5.40
CA ASP A 212 -6.46 17.40 -6.23
C ASP A 212 -7.74 16.58 -6.03
N ALA A 213 -8.08 16.31 -4.76
CA ALA A 213 -9.26 15.55 -4.41
C ALA A 213 -10.54 16.38 -4.61
N GLN A 214 -11.48 15.87 -5.43
CA GLN A 214 -12.81 16.46 -5.54
C GLN A 214 -13.66 16.06 -4.32
N LEU A 215 -13.59 16.83 -3.25
CA LEU A 215 -14.18 16.53 -1.94
C LEU A 215 -15.71 16.73 -1.94
N THR A 216 -16.41 16.02 -2.84
CA THR A 216 -17.88 15.94 -2.78
C THR A 216 -18.32 15.25 -1.49
N GLU A 217 -19.56 15.46 -1.06
CA GLU A 217 -20.11 14.76 0.13
C GLU A 217 -20.01 13.24 -0.01
N ALA A 218 -20.34 12.70 -1.19
CA ALA A 218 -20.23 11.29 -1.49
C ALA A 218 -18.78 10.77 -1.35
N PHE A 219 -17.79 11.54 -1.80
CA PHE A 219 -16.38 11.16 -1.66
C PHE A 219 -15.91 11.25 -0.20
N ARG A 220 -16.30 12.30 0.54
CA ARG A 220 -15.98 12.45 1.97
C ARG A 220 -16.51 11.26 2.78
N ARG A 221 -17.77 10.86 2.56
CA ARG A 221 -18.35 9.69 3.22
C ARG A 221 -17.55 8.41 2.96
N ARG A 222 -17.10 8.16 1.72
CA ARG A 222 -16.25 7.01 1.42
C ARG A 222 -14.87 7.13 2.07
N LEU A 223 -14.27 8.31 2.04
CA LEU A 223 -12.95 8.56 2.64
C LEU A 223 -12.95 8.31 4.14
N ASP A 224 -13.96 8.80 4.86
CA ASP A 224 -14.12 8.59 6.30
C ASP A 224 -14.39 7.11 6.62
N TRP A 225 -15.20 6.43 5.82
CA TRP A 225 -15.45 5.01 5.94
C TRP A 225 -14.15 4.19 5.79
N TYR A 226 -13.38 4.45 4.73
CA TYR A 226 -12.10 3.76 4.51
C TYR A 226 -11.07 4.12 5.59
N ARG A 227 -11.01 5.37 6.05
CA ARG A 227 -10.14 5.77 7.16
C ARG A 227 -10.43 4.95 8.42
N LEU A 228 -11.71 4.81 8.79
CA LEU A 228 -12.14 4.00 9.93
C LEU A 228 -11.78 2.52 9.73
N MET A 229 -12.08 1.99 8.55
CA MET A 229 -11.81 0.60 8.19
C MET A 229 -10.32 0.27 8.25
N MET A 230 -9.46 1.15 7.68
CA MET A 230 -8.02 0.97 7.69
C MET A 230 -7.43 1.04 9.10
N SER A 231 -7.99 1.88 9.97
CA SER A 231 -7.59 1.92 11.39
C SER A 231 -7.83 0.56 12.06
N LEU A 232 -8.96 -0.09 11.81
CA LEU A 232 -9.27 -1.42 12.33
C LEU A 232 -8.32 -2.50 11.78
N LEU A 233 -8.03 -2.48 10.48
CA LEU A 233 -7.11 -3.42 9.85
C LEU A 233 -5.68 -3.26 10.39
N ASP A 234 -5.20 -2.03 10.55
CA ASP A 234 -3.89 -1.74 11.12
C ASP A 234 -3.78 -2.16 12.61
N ILE A 235 -4.84 -1.98 13.40
CA ILE A 235 -4.93 -2.48 14.79
C ILE A 235 -4.84 -3.99 14.81
N LYS A 236 -5.61 -4.69 13.97
CA LYS A 236 -5.55 -6.16 13.82
C LYS A 236 -4.15 -6.61 13.43
N ALA A 237 -3.51 -5.98 12.45
CA ALA A 237 -2.15 -6.30 12.02
C ALA A 237 -1.12 -6.08 13.14
N ALA A 238 -1.28 -5.03 13.96
CA ALA A 238 -0.43 -4.79 15.12
C ALA A 238 -0.58 -5.87 16.19
N TYR A 239 -1.80 -6.32 16.46
CA TYR A 239 -2.09 -7.43 17.37
C TYR A 239 -1.44 -8.73 16.89
N MET A 240 -1.70 -9.11 15.63
CA MET A 240 -1.17 -10.34 15.03
C MET A 240 0.37 -10.37 14.98
N SER A 241 1.00 -9.21 14.97
CA SER A 241 2.47 -9.05 15.04
C SER A 241 3.00 -8.85 16.45
N SER A 242 2.18 -9.05 17.50
CA SER A 242 2.52 -8.86 18.92
C SER A 242 3.03 -7.45 19.27
N ARG A 243 2.68 -6.44 18.47
CA ARG A 243 3.04 -5.03 18.68
C ARG A 243 2.00 -4.31 19.54
N PHE A 244 1.79 -4.81 20.76
CA PHE A 244 0.70 -4.38 21.64
C PHE A 244 0.75 -2.90 22.04
N HIS A 245 1.94 -2.32 22.26
CA HIS A 245 2.05 -0.87 22.53
C HIS A 245 1.54 -0.03 21.36
N LYS A 246 1.90 -0.43 20.12
CA LYS A 246 1.42 0.24 18.92
C LYS A 246 -0.10 0.06 18.78
N MET A 247 -0.60 -1.14 18.98
CA MET A 247 -2.03 -1.45 18.94
C MET A 247 -2.83 -0.57 19.91
N ASN A 248 -2.41 -0.50 21.19
CA ASN A 248 -3.10 0.30 22.19
C ASN A 248 -3.11 1.80 21.84
N ALA A 249 -1.98 2.34 21.37
CA ALA A 249 -1.92 3.74 20.91
C ALA A 249 -2.90 4.00 19.75
N MET A 250 -3.05 3.05 18.83
CA MET A 250 -3.98 3.17 17.71
C MET A 250 -5.45 3.07 18.17
N ILE A 251 -5.76 2.24 19.16
CA ILE A 251 -7.12 2.13 19.74
C ILE A 251 -7.50 3.44 20.43
N ILE A 252 -6.58 4.06 21.18
CA ILE A 252 -6.81 5.36 21.82
C ILE A 252 -7.10 6.44 20.75
N GLN A 253 -6.27 6.50 19.72
CA GLN A 253 -6.46 7.44 18.62
C GLN A 253 -7.79 7.23 17.88
N LEU A 254 -8.19 5.97 17.69
CA LEU A 254 -9.46 5.62 17.07
C LEU A 254 -10.65 6.07 17.93
N ASN A 255 -10.55 5.90 19.25
CA ASN A 255 -11.59 6.33 20.19
C ASN A 255 -11.77 7.85 20.16
N GLU A 256 -10.66 8.61 20.24
CA GLU A 256 -10.67 10.07 20.09
C GLU A 256 -11.39 10.50 18.81
N TRP A 257 -11.04 9.89 17.69
CA TRP A 257 -11.65 10.24 16.40
C TRP A 257 -13.15 9.91 16.32
N ILE A 258 -13.59 8.78 16.90
CA ILE A 258 -15.03 8.42 16.96
C ILE A 258 -15.81 9.42 17.80
N GLU A 259 -15.28 9.84 18.96
CA GLU A 259 -15.92 10.81 19.87
C GLU A 259 -16.05 12.20 19.23
N GLU A 260 -15.10 12.60 18.37
CA GLU A 260 -15.15 13.88 17.65
C GLU A 260 -16.11 13.88 16.44
N THR A 261 -16.43 12.69 15.90
CA THR A 261 -17.12 12.57 14.61
C THR A 261 -18.58 12.13 14.74
N VAL A 262 -18.94 11.50 15.86
CA VAL A 262 -20.28 10.98 16.18
C VAL A 262 -20.98 11.84 17.21
#